data_05566819aa42233cb2f2e29ba815275f
#
_entry.id   05566819aa42233cb2f2e29ba815275f
#
_cell.length_a   1.000
_cell.length_b   1.000
_cell.length_c   1.000
_cell.angle_alpha   90.00
_cell.angle_beta   90.00
_cell.angle_gamma   90.00
#
_symmetry.space_group_name_H-M   'P 1'
#
loop_
_entity.id
_entity.type
_entity.pdbx_description
1 polymer ?
#
loop_
_entity_poly.entity_id
_entity_poly.type
_entity_poly.pdbx_seq_one_letter_code
_entity_poly.pdbx_strand_id
1 'polypeptide(L)'
;MDLPSSIVFWTVVAARVLVPLGVFRFPLPAMLAALVIDGVDQSIFQTFGIELEGYQSYDKALDVYYLSMAYLATMRNWVNQSAFDVGRFLYYFRLVGVVLFEQTQIRALLLVFPNTFEYFFDTYEAIRTRWDPRRLARMALIGLAAFIWIFIKLPQEWWIHVAQLDATDAIKTTIFGVDASASWAEAIAAAPWVIVVLAVAIVAAALILWRVVWPRLPPADHPFTLDADAHQPMVDGDAINRERRRIAEKVVALELLEKVVLIGLISFIFSRMLPGSDPTAVDVLVGVGFVVIVNTVISSLLVRRGERPHGVIQQFVVTLVINETIILAGQAVLTTLRGVQLEHALVFVLLLSVIITGYDRYRPLYKARFASA
;
A
#
# COMPACT_ATOMS: atom_id res chain seq x y z
N MET A 1 -28.57 -2.66 1.63
CA MET A 1 -28.26 -1.21 1.51
C MET A 1 -29.30 -0.56 0.65
N ASP A 2 -29.74 0.63 1.02
CA ASP A 2 -30.52 1.48 0.12
C ASP A 2 -29.61 2.07 -0.98
N LEU A 3 -30.21 2.65 -2.02
CA LEU A 3 -29.44 3.16 -3.17
C LEU A 3 -28.39 4.22 -2.79
N PRO A 4 -28.67 5.22 -1.91
CA PRO A 4 -27.69 6.21 -1.48
C PRO A 4 -26.51 5.58 -0.75
N SER A 5 -26.73 4.67 0.20
CA SER A 5 -25.67 3.98 0.96
C SER A 5 -24.79 3.13 0.04
N SER A 6 -25.38 2.44 -0.94
CA SER A 6 -24.59 1.70 -1.96
C SER A 6 -23.69 2.61 -2.78
N ILE A 7 -24.17 3.78 -3.21
CA ILE A 7 -23.36 4.73 -3.98
C ILE A 7 -22.20 5.24 -3.13
N VAL A 8 -22.43 5.59 -1.87
CA VAL A 8 -21.38 6.05 -0.96
C VAL A 8 -20.34 4.96 -0.76
N PHE A 9 -20.77 3.72 -0.46
CA PHE A 9 -19.87 2.59 -0.27
C PHE A 9 -18.93 2.38 -1.47
N TRP A 10 -19.51 2.23 -2.65
CA TRP A 10 -18.70 2.01 -3.86
C TRP A 10 -17.84 3.20 -4.27
N THR A 11 -18.27 4.43 -3.94
CA THR A 11 -17.46 5.63 -4.16
C THR A 11 -16.21 5.64 -3.29
N VAL A 12 -16.35 5.29 -1.99
CA VAL A 12 -15.21 5.19 -1.07
C VAL A 12 -14.28 4.06 -1.49
N VAL A 13 -14.81 2.87 -1.79
CA VAL A 13 -13.99 1.75 -2.27
C VAL A 13 -13.26 2.11 -3.56
N ALA A 14 -13.94 2.73 -4.53
CA ALA A 14 -13.30 3.19 -5.76
C ALA A 14 -12.21 4.23 -5.50
N ALA A 15 -12.42 5.17 -4.59
CA ALA A 15 -11.40 6.14 -4.19
C ALA A 15 -10.18 5.45 -3.56
N ARG A 16 -10.39 4.48 -2.66
CA ARG A 16 -9.30 3.69 -2.05
C ARG A 16 -8.52 2.83 -3.06
N VAL A 17 -9.12 2.48 -4.19
CA VAL A 17 -8.45 1.76 -5.29
C VAL A 17 -7.74 2.72 -6.23
N LEU A 18 -8.37 3.82 -6.63
CA LEU A 18 -7.87 4.70 -7.69
C LEU A 18 -6.84 5.71 -7.19
N VAL A 19 -7.02 6.28 -5.99
CA VAL A 19 -6.12 7.30 -5.45
C VAL A 19 -4.69 6.77 -5.29
N PRO A 20 -4.44 5.54 -4.77
CA PRO A 20 -3.09 4.99 -4.70
C PRO A 20 -2.38 4.83 -6.05
N LEU A 21 -3.11 4.75 -7.16
CA LEU A 21 -2.49 4.73 -8.49
C LEU A 21 -1.78 6.05 -8.84
N GLY A 22 -2.18 7.15 -8.22
CA GLY A 22 -1.51 8.44 -8.35
C GLY A 22 -0.07 8.47 -7.83
N VAL A 23 0.30 7.51 -6.96
CA VAL A 23 1.63 7.42 -6.33
C VAL A 23 2.76 7.26 -7.36
N PHE A 24 2.47 6.74 -8.54
CA PHE A 24 3.48 6.60 -9.57
C PHE A 24 3.95 7.94 -10.13
N ARG A 25 3.10 8.94 -10.17
CA ARG A 25 3.44 10.27 -10.68
C ARG A 25 3.54 11.33 -9.59
N PHE A 26 2.64 11.30 -8.62
CA PHE A 26 2.57 12.25 -7.51
C PHE A 26 2.64 11.49 -6.17
N PRO A 27 3.81 10.88 -5.83
CA PRO A 27 3.90 9.91 -4.75
C PRO A 27 3.48 10.47 -3.39
N LEU A 28 4.00 11.61 -2.98
CA LEU A 28 3.66 12.19 -1.68
C LEU A 28 2.19 12.62 -1.59
N PRO A 29 1.63 13.41 -2.53
CA PRO A 29 0.21 13.77 -2.46
C PRO A 29 -0.74 12.58 -2.52
N ALA A 30 -0.44 11.59 -3.37
CA ALA A 30 -1.29 10.41 -3.51
C ALA A 30 -1.26 9.52 -2.27
N MET A 31 -0.08 9.37 -1.64
CA MET A 31 0.03 8.61 -0.40
C MET A 31 -0.69 9.30 0.75
N LEU A 32 -0.49 10.61 0.93
CA LEU A 32 -1.21 11.39 1.95
C LEU A 32 -2.73 11.37 1.71
N ALA A 33 -3.17 11.46 0.46
CA ALA A 33 -4.60 11.36 0.13
C ALA A 33 -5.15 9.95 0.45
N ALA A 34 -4.40 8.88 0.17
CA ALA A 34 -4.78 7.52 0.52
C ALA A 34 -4.93 7.35 2.03
N LEU A 35 -3.97 7.87 2.82
CA LEU A 35 -4.03 7.86 4.29
C LEU A 35 -5.22 8.65 4.86
N VAL A 36 -5.53 9.80 4.27
CA VAL A 36 -6.70 10.60 4.69
C VAL A 36 -7.99 9.83 4.40
N ILE A 37 -8.13 9.23 3.21
CA ILE A 37 -9.33 8.46 2.86
C ILE A 37 -9.48 7.27 3.81
N ASP A 38 -8.40 6.54 4.09
CA ASP A 38 -8.34 5.44 5.04
C ASP A 38 -8.79 5.87 6.44
N GLY A 39 -8.27 7.00 6.93
CA GLY A 39 -8.61 7.51 8.27
C GLY A 39 -10.05 8.02 8.42
N VAL A 40 -10.76 8.34 7.33
CA VAL A 40 -12.12 8.91 7.40
C VAL A 40 -13.22 7.97 6.88
N ASP A 41 -12.88 6.88 6.18
CA ASP A 41 -13.85 6.01 5.51
C ASP A 41 -14.86 5.38 6.47
N GLN A 42 -14.42 4.89 7.64
CA GLN A 42 -15.31 4.37 8.67
C GLN A 42 -16.28 5.43 9.20
N SER A 43 -15.78 6.67 9.39
CA SER A 43 -16.62 7.80 9.82
C SER A 43 -17.66 8.16 8.76
N ILE A 44 -17.29 8.10 7.48
CA ILE A 44 -18.22 8.28 6.37
C ILE A 44 -19.30 7.20 6.41
N PHE A 45 -18.91 5.93 6.51
CA PHE A 45 -19.86 4.81 6.52
C PHE A 45 -20.83 4.90 7.71
N GLN A 46 -20.33 5.19 8.91
CA GLN A 46 -21.16 5.39 10.09
C GLN A 46 -22.18 6.53 9.90
N THR A 47 -21.76 7.64 9.27
CA THR A 47 -22.63 8.80 9.01
C THR A 47 -23.80 8.44 8.08
N PHE A 48 -23.58 7.52 7.12
CA PHE A 48 -24.59 7.04 6.18
C PHE A 48 -25.31 5.77 6.62
N GLY A 49 -25.10 5.32 7.89
CA GLY A 49 -25.75 4.14 8.44
C GLY A 49 -25.36 2.83 7.75
N ILE A 50 -24.17 2.78 7.15
CA ILE A 50 -23.66 1.58 6.50
C ILE A 50 -23.05 0.67 7.57
N GLU A 51 -23.56 -0.57 7.67
CA GLU A 51 -23.00 -1.58 8.56
C GLU A 51 -21.58 -1.95 8.15
N LEU A 52 -20.65 -1.89 9.11
CA LEU A 52 -19.22 -2.18 8.87
C LEU A 52 -18.91 -3.69 8.88
N GLU A 53 -19.91 -4.54 9.18
CA GLU A 53 -19.73 -5.98 9.17
C GLU A 53 -19.39 -6.44 7.74
N GLY A 54 -18.22 -7.01 7.56
CA GLY A 54 -17.65 -7.35 6.23
C GLY A 54 -16.77 -6.28 5.61
N TYR A 55 -16.92 -4.99 5.95
CA TYR A 55 -16.01 -3.94 5.47
C TYR A 55 -14.59 -4.09 6.03
N GLN A 56 -14.43 -4.57 7.26
CA GLN A 56 -13.11 -4.80 7.87
C GLN A 56 -12.18 -5.67 7.02
N SER A 57 -12.74 -6.61 6.25
CA SER A 57 -11.97 -7.43 5.31
C SER A 57 -11.49 -6.62 4.11
N TYR A 58 -12.34 -5.76 3.57
CA TYR A 58 -11.96 -4.83 2.50
C TYR A 58 -10.93 -3.81 2.98
N ASP A 59 -11.13 -3.23 4.15
CA ASP A 59 -10.26 -2.25 4.77
C ASP A 59 -8.80 -2.77 4.83
N LYS A 60 -8.58 -3.91 5.46
CA LYS A 60 -7.26 -4.54 5.53
C LYS A 60 -6.66 -4.87 4.16
N ALA A 61 -7.49 -5.32 3.20
CA ALA A 61 -7.02 -5.62 1.85
C ALA A 61 -6.60 -4.35 1.11
N LEU A 62 -7.36 -3.27 1.26
CA LEU A 62 -7.05 -1.97 0.68
C LEU A 62 -5.81 -1.34 1.32
N ASP A 63 -5.54 -1.60 2.61
CA ASP A 63 -4.29 -1.24 3.27
C ASP A 63 -3.08 -1.93 2.64
N VAL A 64 -3.16 -3.24 2.47
CA VAL A 64 -2.09 -3.99 1.79
C VAL A 64 -1.94 -3.53 0.34
N TYR A 65 -3.03 -3.18 -0.33
CA TYR A 65 -3.01 -2.69 -1.70
C TYR A 65 -2.29 -1.34 -1.81
N TYR A 66 -2.66 -0.31 -1.02
CA TYR A 66 -2.00 1.00 -1.16
C TYR A 66 -0.51 0.94 -0.78
N LEU A 67 -0.14 0.15 0.25
CA LEU A 67 1.26 -0.10 0.58
C LEU A 67 2.00 -0.79 -0.58
N SER A 68 1.33 -1.72 -1.27
CA SER A 68 1.90 -2.38 -2.46
C SER A 68 2.11 -1.40 -3.61
N MET A 69 1.16 -0.46 -3.82
CA MET A 69 1.32 0.60 -4.82
C MET A 69 2.50 1.51 -4.48
N ALA A 70 2.66 1.90 -3.21
CA ALA A 70 3.82 2.66 -2.74
C ALA A 70 5.12 1.88 -2.96
N TYR A 71 5.17 0.58 -2.64
CA TYR A 71 6.34 -0.26 -2.90
C TYR A 71 6.68 -0.34 -4.40
N LEU A 72 5.71 -0.55 -5.26
CA LEU A 72 5.92 -0.54 -6.71
C LEU A 72 6.39 0.83 -7.23
N ALA A 73 5.89 1.91 -6.63
CA ALA A 73 6.34 3.26 -6.95
C ALA A 73 7.82 3.49 -6.57
N THR A 74 8.34 2.84 -5.53
CA THR A 74 9.78 2.89 -5.24
C THR A 74 10.62 2.34 -6.38
N MET A 75 10.19 1.23 -7.01
CA MET A 75 10.89 0.66 -8.18
C MET A 75 10.88 1.62 -9.37
N ARG A 76 9.77 2.34 -9.56
CA ARG A 76 9.64 3.33 -10.64
C ARG A 76 10.41 4.61 -10.37
N ASN A 77 10.33 5.12 -9.14
CA ASN A 77 10.67 6.51 -8.83
C ASN A 77 12.00 6.68 -8.09
N TRP A 78 12.44 5.69 -7.30
CA TRP A 78 13.62 5.88 -6.46
C TRP A 78 14.92 5.68 -7.21
N VAL A 79 15.85 6.60 -6.96
CA VAL A 79 17.19 6.64 -7.58
C VAL A 79 18.31 6.32 -6.58
N ASN A 80 18.00 6.17 -5.29
CA ASN A 80 18.92 5.76 -4.25
C ASN A 80 18.71 4.28 -3.92
N GLN A 81 19.67 3.44 -4.27
CA GLN A 81 19.60 1.99 -4.06
C GLN A 81 19.49 1.63 -2.58
N SER A 82 20.21 2.34 -1.70
CA SER A 82 20.13 2.08 -0.26
C SER A 82 18.75 2.40 0.32
N ALA A 83 18.09 3.46 -0.17
CA ALA A 83 16.73 3.77 0.21
C ALA A 83 15.76 2.68 -0.25
N PHE A 84 15.92 2.21 -1.49
CA PHE A 84 15.11 1.09 -1.99
C PHE A 84 15.30 -0.18 -1.15
N ASP A 85 16.54 -0.53 -0.80
CA ASP A 85 16.82 -1.74 -0.01
C ASP A 85 16.23 -1.65 1.40
N VAL A 86 16.31 -0.47 2.05
CA VAL A 86 15.65 -0.24 3.35
C VAL A 86 14.13 -0.29 3.20
N GLY A 87 13.56 0.41 2.23
CA GLY A 87 12.13 0.41 1.97
C GLY A 87 11.60 -0.99 1.66
N ARG A 88 12.31 -1.77 0.82
CA ARG A 88 11.99 -3.16 0.52
C ARG A 88 11.97 -4.02 1.77
N PHE A 89 12.99 -3.91 2.63
CA PHE A 89 13.03 -4.63 3.90
C PHE A 89 11.82 -4.29 4.77
N LEU A 90 11.53 -3.01 4.98
CA LEU A 90 10.41 -2.57 5.81
C LEU A 90 9.06 -3.03 5.27
N TYR A 91 8.87 -2.98 3.95
CA TYR A 91 7.66 -3.45 3.30
C TYR A 91 7.43 -4.96 3.49
N TYR A 92 8.42 -5.79 3.16
CA TYR A 92 8.29 -7.24 3.34
C TYR A 92 8.18 -7.63 4.82
N PHE A 93 8.88 -6.92 5.70
CA PHE A 93 8.78 -7.11 7.15
C PHE A 93 7.32 -6.91 7.62
N ARG A 94 6.67 -5.85 7.17
CA ARG A 94 5.24 -5.62 7.45
C ARG A 94 4.35 -6.71 6.87
N LEU A 95 4.54 -7.11 5.61
CA LEU A 95 3.73 -8.18 4.99
C LEU A 95 3.84 -9.50 5.74
N VAL A 96 5.05 -9.89 6.17
CA VAL A 96 5.25 -11.09 6.98
C VAL A 96 4.49 -10.98 8.30
N GLY A 97 4.53 -9.82 8.95
CA GLY A 97 3.77 -9.55 10.16
C GLY A 97 2.26 -9.70 9.98
N VAL A 98 1.72 -9.18 8.87
CA VAL A 98 0.29 -9.32 8.52
C VAL A 98 -0.07 -10.79 8.28
N VAL A 99 0.75 -11.55 7.55
CA VAL A 99 0.54 -12.99 7.33
C VAL A 99 0.52 -13.77 8.64
N LEU A 100 1.50 -13.51 9.52
CA LEU A 100 1.57 -14.16 10.83
C LEU A 100 0.36 -13.79 11.72
N PHE A 101 -0.07 -12.53 11.67
CA PHE A 101 -1.27 -12.09 12.38
C PHE A 101 -2.52 -12.79 11.85
N GLU A 102 -2.74 -12.81 10.54
CA GLU A 102 -3.92 -13.48 9.94
C GLU A 102 -3.93 -15.00 10.21
N GLN A 103 -2.76 -15.61 10.36
CA GLN A 103 -2.66 -17.03 10.71
C GLN A 103 -2.91 -17.32 12.19
N THR A 104 -2.46 -16.44 13.09
CA THR A 104 -2.44 -16.71 14.53
C THR A 104 -3.45 -15.89 15.33
N GLN A 105 -3.95 -14.81 14.76
CA GLN A 105 -4.80 -13.78 15.40
C GLN A 105 -4.16 -13.14 16.65
N ILE A 106 -2.82 -13.24 16.78
CA ILE A 106 -2.05 -12.65 17.88
C ILE A 106 -1.75 -11.18 17.56
N ARG A 107 -2.50 -10.24 18.16
CA ARG A 107 -2.36 -8.79 17.92
C ARG A 107 -0.95 -8.24 18.22
N ALA A 108 -0.25 -8.80 19.20
CA ALA A 108 1.12 -8.41 19.52
C ALA A 108 2.09 -8.54 18.34
N LEU A 109 1.80 -9.40 17.36
CA LEU A 109 2.61 -9.48 16.14
C LEU A 109 2.59 -8.19 15.33
N LEU A 110 1.50 -7.43 15.33
CA LEU A 110 1.43 -6.15 14.63
C LEU A 110 2.34 -5.09 15.30
N LEU A 111 2.55 -5.17 16.62
CA LEU A 111 3.55 -4.36 17.31
C LEU A 111 4.99 -4.78 16.95
N VAL A 112 5.27 -6.10 16.85
CA VAL A 112 6.60 -6.59 16.46
C VAL A 112 6.93 -6.24 15.01
N PHE A 113 5.93 -6.26 14.12
CA PHE A 113 6.04 -5.97 12.69
C PHE A 113 5.29 -4.68 12.30
N PRO A 114 5.71 -3.50 12.82
CA PRO A 114 4.98 -2.25 12.61
C PRO A 114 5.01 -1.80 11.15
N ASN A 115 4.02 -1.01 10.74
CA ASN A 115 3.97 -0.41 9.41
C ASN A 115 4.94 0.79 9.29
N THR A 116 6.24 0.54 9.43
CA THR A 116 7.27 1.58 9.33
C THR A 116 7.50 2.02 7.88
N PHE A 117 7.22 1.14 6.90
CA PHE A 117 7.43 1.42 5.48
C PHE A 117 6.67 2.67 5.03
N GLU A 118 5.43 2.84 5.45
CA GLU A 118 4.55 3.95 5.11
C GLU A 118 5.20 5.32 5.41
N TYR A 119 5.59 5.55 6.67
CA TYR A 119 6.20 6.83 7.09
C TYR A 119 7.61 7.02 6.54
N PHE A 120 8.34 5.92 6.33
CA PHE A 120 9.63 5.98 5.66
C PHE A 120 9.48 6.42 4.19
N PHE A 121 8.48 5.88 3.49
CA PHE A 121 8.15 6.27 2.12
C PHE A 121 7.78 7.75 2.05
N ASP A 122 6.85 8.21 2.90
CA ASP A 122 6.40 9.60 2.92
C ASP A 122 7.53 10.58 3.24
N THR A 123 8.38 10.23 4.22
CA THR A 123 9.53 11.06 4.58
C THR A 123 10.54 11.14 3.43
N TYR A 124 10.83 10.01 2.78
CA TYR A 124 11.73 10.00 1.62
C TYR A 124 11.17 10.84 0.46
N GLU A 125 9.88 10.71 0.16
CA GLU A 125 9.21 11.49 -0.87
C GLU A 125 9.15 12.98 -0.52
N ALA A 126 8.95 13.33 0.76
CA ALA A 126 9.02 14.72 1.23
C ALA A 126 10.41 15.33 1.03
N ILE A 127 11.48 14.58 1.32
CA ILE A 127 12.84 15.01 1.04
C ILE A 127 13.02 15.23 -0.46
N ARG A 128 12.53 14.31 -1.29
CA ARG A 128 12.67 14.39 -2.74
C ARG A 128 11.97 15.59 -3.39
N THR A 129 11.04 16.23 -2.71
CA THR A 129 10.35 17.42 -3.25
C THR A 129 11.31 18.61 -3.47
N ARG A 130 12.48 18.66 -2.78
CA ARG A 130 13.41 19.79 -2.81
C ARG A 130 14.89 19.41 -2.82
N TRP A 131 15.23 18.18 -2.43
CA TRP A 131 16.61 17.73 -2.30
C TRP A 131 16.85 16.47 -3.12
N ASP A 132 18.06 16.33 -3.64
CA ASP A 132 18.48 15.12 -4.36
C ASP A 132 18.70 13.97 -3.39
N PRO A 133 17.82 12.96 -3.38
CA PRO A 133 17.89 11.85 -2.44
C PRO A 133 19.10 10.94 -2.66
N ARG A 134 19.81 11.04 -3.79
CA ARG A 134 21.08 10.30 -4.05
C ARG A 134 22.16 10.64 -3.05
N ARG A 135 22.10 11.82 -2.43
CA ARG A 135 23.05 12.26 -1.40
C ARG A 135 22.81 11.64 -0.02
N LEU A 136 21.69 10.99 0.19
CA LEU A 136 21.39 10.36 1.47
C LEU A 136 22.26 9.11 1.66
N ALA A 137 23.11 9.15 2.68
CA ALA A 137 23.95 8.02 3.05
C ALA A 137 23.11 6.87 3.59
N ARG A 138 23.56 5.64 3.36
CA ARG A 138 22.89 4.41 3.84
C ARG A 138 22.61 4.46 5.35
N MET A 139 23.58 4.91 6.16
CA MET A 139 23.42 4.97 7.61
C MET A 139 22.38 6.02 8.04
N ALA A 140 22.26 7.14 7.30
CA ALA A 140 21.20 8.12 7.57
C ALA A 140 19.80 7.56 7.28
N LEU A 141 19.66 6.78 6.20
CA LEU A 141 18.41 6.11 5.86
C LEU A 141 18.03 5.03 6.88
N ILE A 142 18.99 4.23 7.34
CA ILE A 142 18.77 3.26 8.42
C ILE A 142 18.41 3.98 9.72
N GLY A 143 19.12 5.06 10.06
CA GLY A 143 18.82 5.88 11.24
C GLY A 143 17.42 6.49 11.19
N LEU A 144 16.98 6.98 10.01
CA LEU A 144 15.62 7.47 9.78
C LEU A 144 14.58 6.36 9.98
N ALA A 145 14.80 5.20 9.38
CA ALA A 145 13.91 4.05 9.54
C ALA A 145 13.81 3.61 11.01
N ALA A 146 14.94 3.53 11.72
CA ALA A 146 14.98 3.19 13.14
C ALA A 146 14.28 4.25 14.01
N PHE A 147 14.46 5.52 13.72
CA PHE A 147 13.77 6.62 14.41
C PHE A 147 12.24 6.51 14.24
N ILE A 148 11.77 6.33 12.99
CA ILE A 148 10.34 6.16 12.72
C ILE A 148 9.80 4.92 13.44
N TRP A 149 10.54 3.81 13.38
CA TRP A 149 10.14 2.56 14.02
C TRP A 149 9.96 2.74 15.52
N ILE A 150 11.01 3.22 16.21
CA ILE A 150 11.07 3.25 17.68
C ILE A 150 10.19 4.37 18.27
N PHE A 151 10.26 5.58 17.70
CA PHE A 151 9.65 6.76 18.32
C PHE A 151 8.25 7.10 17.77
N ILE A 152 7.88 6.56 16.63
CA ILE A 152 6.58 6.84 16.02
C ILE A 152 5.72 5.57 15.99
N LYS A 153 6.22 4.52 15.30
CA LYS A 153 5.39 3.33 15.05
C LYS A 153 5.21 2.44 16.26
N LEU A 154 6.23 2.15 17.05
CA LEU A 154 6.04 1.32 18.25
C LEU A 154 5.03 1.92 19.24
N PRO A 155 5.05 3.23 19.60
CA PRO A 155 4.01 3.82 20.41
C PRO A 155 2.63 3.76 19.77
N GLN A 156 2.52 4.02 18.46
CA GLN A 156 1.25 3.97 17.73
C GLN A 156 0.67 2.55 17.70
N GLU A 157 1.45 1.54 17.34
CA GLU A 157 1.00 0.14 17.26
C GLU A 157 0.68 -0.42 18.67
N TRP A 158 1.43 0.00 19.69
CA TRP A 158 1.11 -0.34 21.06
C TRP A 158 -0.25 0.22 21.50
N TRP A 159 -0.51 1.49 21.17
CA TRP A 159 -1.78 2.15 21.45
C TRP A 159 -2.95 1.39 20.80
N ILE A 160 -2.83 1.06 19.53
CA ILE A 160 -3.90 0.45 18.74
C ILE A 160 -4.08 -1.04 19.09
N HIS A 161 -2.98 -1.80 19.17
CA HIS A 161 -3.07 -3.27 19.19
C HIS A 161 -2.90 -3.89 20.57
N VAL A 162 -2.17 -3.24 21.47
CA VAL A 162 -1.92 -3.76 22.83
C VAL A 162 -2.84 -3.09 23.85
N ALA A 163 -2.83 -1.77 23.91
CA ALA A 163 -3.70 -1.02 24.79
C ALA A 163 -5.18 -1.03 24.30
N GLN A 164 -5.41 -1.30 23.03
CA GLN A 164 -6.73 -1.36 22.39
C GLN A 164 -7.57 -0.09 22.66
N LEU A 165 -6.89 1.05 22.66
CA LEU A 165 -7.52 2.34 22.86
C LEU A 165 -8.00 2.87 21.52
N ASP A 166 -9.30 3.12 21.41
CA ASP A 166 -9.85 3.84 20.28
C ASP A 166 -9.51 5.33 20.44
N ALA A 167 -8.72 5.85 19.48
CA ALA A 167 -8.35 7.27 19.49
C ALA A 167 -9.56 8.18 19.32
N THR A 168 -10.55 7.74 18.53
CA THR A 168 -11.80 8.47 18.30
C THR A 168 -12.60 8.57 19.60
N ASP A 169 -12.77 7.47 20.31
CA ASP A 169 -13.49 7.41 21.59
C ASP A 169 -12.74 8.20 22.65
N ALA A 170 -11.41 8.05 22.72
CA ALA A 170 -10.59 8.82 23.65
C ALA A 170 -10.68 10.33 23.40
N ILE A 171 -10.68 10.78 22.16
CA ILE A 171 -10.85 12.18 21.80
C ILE A 171 -12.24 12.67 22.18
N LYS A 172 -13.31 11.94 21.83
CA LYS A 172 -14.69 12.32 22.19
C LYS A 172 -14.89 12.41 23.69
N THR A 173 -14.45 11.42 24.45
CA THR A 173 -14.68 11.36 25.90
C THR A 173 -13.77 12.30 26.68
N THR A 174 -12.47 12.39 26.32
CA THR A 174 -11.48 13.14 27.12
C THR A 174 -11.39 14.60 26.68
N ILE A 175 -11.48 14.90 25.39
CA ILE A 175 -11.27 16.25 24.86
C ILE A 175 -12.61 16.99 24.69
N PHE A 176 -13.58 16.33 24.06
CA PHE A 176 -14.90 16.95 23.83
C PHE A 176 -15.87 16.77 25.02
N GLY A 177 -15.62 15.82 25.93
CA GLY A 177 -16.45 15.57 27.10
C GLY A 177 -17.83 14.99 26.76
N VAL A 178 -17.96 14.28 25.63
CA VAL A 178 -19.19 13.61 25.20
C VAL A 178 -19.03 12.09 25.26
N ASP A 179 -20.14 11.35 25.14
CA ASP A 179 -20.10 9.90 25.07
C ASP A 179 -19.37 9.43 23.81
N ALA A 180 -18.70 8.27 23.88
CA ALA A 180 -18.01 7.69 22.76
C ALA A 180 -18.92 7.42 21.54
N SER A 181 -20.19 7.10 21.81
CA SER A 181 -21.23 6.87 20.79
C SER A 181 -21.79 8.15 20.15
N ALA A 182 -21.50 9.34 20.72
CA ALA A 182 -21.97 10.60 20.17
C ALA A 182 -21.43 10.85 18.78
N SER A 183 -22.22 11.50 17.93
CA SER A 183 -21.76 11.92 16.62
C SER A 183 -20.67 13.00 16.70
N TRP A 184 -19.84 13.13 15.68
CA TRP A 184 -18.86 14.22 15.60
C TRP A 184 -19.52 15.61 15.60
N ALA A 185 -20.74 15.74 15.04
CA ALA A 185 -21.48 16.97 15.06
C ALA A 185 -21.87 17.38 16.50
N GLU A 186 -22.31 16.42 17.31
CA GLU A 186 -22.61 16.63 18.73
C GLU A 186 -21.35 16.96 19.54
N ALA A 187 -20.25 16.27 19.28
CA ALA A 187 -18.97 16.54 19.92
C ALA A 187 -18.48 17.98 19.64
N ILE A 188 -18.50 18.40 18.38
CA ILE A 188 -18.10 19.76 17.98
C ILE A 188 -19.08 20.80 18.57
N ALA A 189 -20.37 20.52 18.59
CA ALA A 189 -21.37 21.42 19.19
C ALA A 189 -21.19 21.57 20.72
N ALA A 190 -20.80 20.49 21.42
CA ALA A 190 -20.55 20.50 22.87
C ALA A 190 -19.29 21.29 23.22
N ALA A 191 -18.23 21.23 22.42
CA ALA A 191 -16.95 21.89 22.69
C ALA A 191 -16.35 22.56 21.44
N PRO A 192 -16.98 23.59 20.86
CA PRO A 192 -16.50 24.23 19.62
C PRO A 192 -15.12 24.89 19.79
N TRP A 193 -14.75 25.27 21.02
CA TRP A 193 -13.43 25.80 21.32
C TRP A 193 -12.28 24.84 21.02
N VAL A 194 -12.52 23.52 21.02
CA VAL A 194 -11.51 22.51 20.68
C VAL A 194 -11.01 22.71 19.25
N ILE A 195 -11.93 23.00 18.32
CA ILE A 195 -11.57 23.28 16.92
C ILE A 195 -10.68 24.52 16.82
N VAL A 196 -11.01 25.57 17.60
CA VAL A 196 -10.20 26.80 17.65
C VAL A 196 -8.81 26.51 18.20
N VAL A 197 -8.70 25.75 19.31
CA VAL A 197 -7.41 25.35 19.91
C VAL A 197 -6.60 24.51 18.92
N LEU A 198 -7.23 23.56 18.23
CA LEU A 198 -6.57 22.75 17.22
C LEU A 198 -6.05 23.61 16.06
N ALA A 199 -6.86 24.53 15.55
CA ALA A 199 -6.46 25.45 14.50
C ALA A 199 -5.26 26.33 14.94
N VAL A 200 -5.32 26.87 16.16
CA VAL A 200 -4.21 27.65 16.73
C VAL A 200 -2.95 26.79 16.88
N ALA A 201 -3.08 25.54 17.36
CA ALA A 201 -1.96 24.61 17.48
C ALA A 201 -1.32 24.28 16.12
N ILE A 202 -2.12 24.06 15.07
CA ILE A 202 -1.66 23.83 13.71
C ILE A 202 -0.91 25.07 13.19
N VAL A 203 -1.47 26.26 13.36
CA VAL A 203 -0.82 27.52 12.95
C VAL A 203 0.49 27.73 13.72
N ALA A 204 0.50 27.50 15.03
CA ALA A 204 1.71 27.61 15.87
C ALA A 204 2.78 26.60 15.42
N ALA A 205 2.41 25.35 15.16
CA ALA A 205 3.31 24.33 14.63
C ALA A 205 3.88 24.74 13.26
N ALA A 206 3.05 25.24 12.35
CA ALA A 206 3.47 25.74 11.04
C ALA A 206 4.44 26.92 11.18
N LEU A 207 4.21 27.86 12.11
CA LEU A 207 5.09 28.99 12.39
C LEU A 207 6.44 28.54 12.99
N ILE A 208 6.42 27.56 13.90
CA ILE A 208 7.63 26.96 14.47
C ILE A 208 8.44 26.27 13.35
N LEU A 209 7.81 25.46 12.52
CA LEU A 209 8.45 24.82 11.37
C LEU A 209 9.06 25.88 10.43
N TRP A 210 8.33 26.94 10.14
CA TRP A 210 8.80 28.01 9.27
C TRP A 210 9.93 28.82 9.88
N ARG A 211 9.85 29.21 11.18
CA ARG A 211 10.84 30.09 11.82
C ARG A 211 12.05 29.33 12.37
N VAL A 212 11.86 28.09 12.79
CA VAL A 212 12.89 27.34 13.53
C VAL A 212 13.50 26.24 12.65
N VAL A 213 12.71 25.45 11.94
CA VAL A 213 13.20 24.32 11.17
C VAL A 213 13.66 24.76 9.79
N TRP A 214 12.81 25.51 9.07
CA TRP A 214 13.09 25.91 7.70
C TRP A 214 14.46 26.61 7.48
N PRO A 215 14.90 27.57 8.34
CA PRO A 215 16.22 28.21 8.17
C PRO A 215 17.41 27.29 8.45
N ARG A 216 17.17 26.15 9.11
CA ARG A 216 18.21 25.17 9.43
C ARG A 216 18.33 24.06 8.39
N LEU A 217 17.40 24.00 7.45
CA LEU A 217 17.46 23.03 6.35
C LEU A 217 18.57 23.44 5.38
N PRO A 218 19.27 22.47 4.79
CA PRO A 218 20.26 22.75 3.76
C PRO A 218 19.61 23.44 2.55
N PRO A 219 20.38 24.18 1.76
CA PRO A 219 19.88 24.77 0.52
C PRO A 219 19.21 23.72 -0.36
N ALA A 220 18.10 24.09 -0.99
CA ALA A 220 17.41 23.17 -1.89
C ALA A 220 18.25 22.89 -3.13
N ASP A 221 18.30 21.63 -3.56
CA ASP A 221 19.03 21.23 -4.76
C ASP A 221 18.29 21.59 -6.05
N HIS A 222 16.96 21.72 -5.97
CA HIS A 222 16.09 22.04 -7.11
C HIS A 222 14.80 22.76 -6.65
N PRO A 223 14.06 23.39 -7.58
CA PRO A 223 12.74 23.95 -7.28
C PRO A 223 11.78 22.90 -6.72
N PHE A 224 10.85 23.33 -5.87
CA PHE A 224 9.83 22.45 -5.30
C PHE A 224 9.04 21.73 -6.39
N THR A 225 8.97 20.42 -6.30
CA THR A 225 8.19 19.58 -7.22
C THR A 225 7.54 18.42 -6.50
N LEU A 226 6.30 18.14 -6.86
CA LEU A 226 5.58 16.93 -6.43
C LEU A 226 5.55 15.86 -7.53
N ASP A 227 5.98 16.21 -8.75
CA ASP A 227 6.01 15.28 -9.87
C ASP A 227 7.25 14.37 -9.80
N ALA A 228 7.03 13.08 -9.77
CA ALA A 228 8.06 12.07 -9.74
C ALA A 228 8.98 12.12 -10.97
N ASP A 229 8.46 12.54 -12.11
CA ASP A 229 9.18 12.52 -13.39
C ASP A 229 10.10 13.74 -13.57
N ALA A 230 9.93 14.80 -12.77
CA ALA A 230 10.63 16.08 -12.96
C ALA A 230 12.16 15.98 -12.90
N HIS A 231 12.71 15.02 -12.14
CA HIS A 231 14.17 14.88 -11.93
C HIS A 231 14.64 13.43 -12.04
N GLN A 232 13.89 12.57 -12.76
CA GLN A 232 14.32 11.18 -12.98
C GLN A 232 15.33 11.11 -14.14
N PRO A 233 16.40 10.31 -13.98
CA PRO A 233 17.27 10.00 -15.10
C PRO A 233 16.46 9.21 -16.15
N MET A 234 16.58 9.60 -17.41
CA MET A 234 16.01 8.83 -18.51
C MET A 234 16.69 7.46 -18.57
N VAL A 235 15.89 6.41 -18.53
CA VAL A 235 16.37 5.03 -18.74
C VAL A 235 16.05 4.65 -20.19
N ASP A 236 17.06 4.18 -20.89
CA ASP A 236 16.91 3.72 -22.27
C ASP A 236 15.89 2.56 -22.36
N GLY A 237 14.93 2.69 -23.26
CA GLY A 237 13.89 1.68 -23.51
C GLY A 237 14.46 0.32 -23.93
N ASP A 238 15.57 0.31 -24.65
CA ASP A 238 16.25 -0.92 -25.04
C ASP A 238 16.92 -1.60 -23.84
N ALA A 239 17.45 -0.81 -22.91
CA ALA A 239 17.99 -1.35 -21.65
C ALA A 239 16.89 -2.02 -20.83
N ILE A 240 15.72 -1.40 -20.72
CA ILE A 240 14.55 -1.98 -20.04
C ILE A 240 14.12 -3.29 -20.71
N ASN A 241 14.07 -3.32 -22.03
CA ASN A 241 13.69 -4.51 -22.79
C ASN A 241 14.72 -5.65 -22.66
N ARG A 242 16.02 -5.32 -22.62
CA ARG A 242 17.09 -6.31 -22.35
C ARG A 242 16.91 -6.93 -20.95
N GLU A 243 16.69 -6.14 -19.91
CA GLU A 243 16.48 -6.65 -18.55
C GLU A 243 15.20 -7.47 -18.45
N ARG A 244 14.12 -7.08 -19.13
CA ARG A 244 12.87 -7.85 -19.18
C ARG A 244 13.10 -9.24 -19.79
N ARG A 245 13.81 -9.34 -20.90
CA ARG A 245 14.17 -10.63 -21.53
C ARG A 245 15.06 -11.46 -20.62
N ARG A 246 16.09 -10.85 -20.01
CA ARG A 246 17.00 -11.51 -19.09
C ARG A 246 16.26 -12.15 -17.89
N ILE A 247 15.28 -11.42 -17.31
CA ILE A 247 14.45 -11.95 -16.22
C ILE A 247 13.59 -13.12 -16.70
N ALA A 248 13.01 -13.02 -17.90
CA ALA A 248 12.16 -14.07 -18.46
C ALA A 248 12.92 -15.34 -18.92
N GLU A 249 14.19 -15.22 -19.28
CA GLU A 249 15.04 -16.34 -19.70
C GLU A 249 15.59 -17.17 -18.54
N LYS A 250 15.79 -16.55 -17.38
CA LYS A 250 16.32 -17.23 -16.20
C LYS A 250 15.20 -17.91 -15.42
N VAL A 251 15.20 -19.24 -15.41
CA VAL A 251 14.23 -20.07 -14.66
C VAL A 251 14.36 -19.88 -13.14
N VAL A 252 15.58 -19.55 -12.66
CA VAL A 252 15.84 -19.24 -11.24
C VAL A 252 16.55 -17.89 -11.18
N ALA A 253 15.77 -16.82 -11.21
CA ALA A 253 16.26 -15.47 -11.01
C ALA A 253 15.78 -14.96 -9.64
N LEU A 254 16.60 -14.16 -8.96
CA LEU A 254 16.23 -13.53 -7.68
C LEU A 254 14.97 -12.69 -7.82
N GLU A 255 14.78 -12.08 -8.99
CA GLU A 255 13.60 -11.29 -9.36
C GLU A 255 12.33 -12.15 -9.44
N LEU A 256 12.46 -13.37 -9.94
CA LEU A 256 11.36 -14.32 -9.97
C LEU A 256 10.99 -14.76 -8.56
N LEU A 257 11.99 -15.06 -7.72
CA LEU A 257 11.75 -15.39 -6.31
C LEU A 257 11.06 -14.23 -5.58
N GLU A 258 11.51 -12.99 -5.79
CA GLU A 258 10.87 -11.81 -5.20
C GLU A 258 9.41 -11.68 -5.68
N LYS A 259 9.14 -11.90 -6.97
CA LYS A 259 7.77 -11.90 -7.52
C LYS A 259 6.91 -12.97 -6.86
N VAL A 260 7.43 -14.19 -6.73
CA VAL A 260 6.74 -15.34 -6.10
C VAL A 260 6.41 -15.01 -4.64
N VAL A 261 7.38 -14.48 -3.90
CA VAL A 261 7.18 -14.09 -2.49
C VAL A 261 6.15 -12.96 -2.38
N LEU A 262 6.24 -11.94 -3.21
CA LEU A 262 5.30 -10.81 -3.22
C LEU A 262 3.86 -11.29 -3.48
N ILE A 263 3.66 -11.98 -4.61
CA ILE A 263 2.33 -12.47 -5.00
C ILE A 263 1.83 -13.47 -3.96
N GLY A 264 2.72 -14.34 -3.47
CA GLY A 264 2.39 -15.34 -2.47
C GLY A 264 1.88 -14.73 -1.17
N LEU A 265 2.61 -13.78 -0.58
CA LEU A 265 2.22 -13.12 0.65
C LEU A 265 0.89 -12.35 0.49
N ILE A 266 0.74 -11.59 -0.61
CA ILE A 266 -0.47 -10.81 -0.86
C ILE A 266 -1.68 -11.71 -1.14
N SER A 267 -1.52 -12.76 -1.96
CA SER A 267 -2.59 -13.71 -2.22
C SER A 267 -3.01 -14.46 -0.95
N PHE A 268 -2.05 -14.79 -0.07
CA PHE A 268 -2.35 -15.38 1.23
C PHE A 268 -3.19 -14.43 2.07
N ILE A 269 -2.77 -13.17 2.20
CA ILE A 269 -3.50 -12.16 2.96
C ILE A 269 -4.91 -12.00 2.39
N PHE A 270 -5.03 -11.81 1.09
CA PHE A 270 -6.33 -11.63 0.41
C PHE A 270 -7.25 -12.85 0.57
N SER A 271 -6.72 -14.08 0.50
CA SER A 271 -7.55 -15.28 0.66
C SER A 271 -8.15 -15.40 2.07
N ARG A 272 -7.45 -14.90 3.10
CA ARG A 272 -7.96 -14.88 4.48
C ARG A 272 -8.97 -13.76 4.73
N MET A 273 -8.95 -12.73 3.90
CA MET A 273 -9.83 -11.57 4.00
C MET A 273 -11.11 -11.71 3.16
N LEU A 274 -11.20 -12.72 2.29
CA LEU A 274 -12.39 -12.95 1.46
C LEU A 274 -13.61 -13.27 2.34
N PRO A 275 -14.66 -12.43 2.32
CA PRO A 275 -15.88 -12.68 3.09
C PRO A 275 -16.52 -14.02 2.71
N GLY A 276 -16.99 -14.78 3.72
CA GLY A 276 -17.66 -16.06 3.52
C GLY A 276 -16.73 -17.24 3.17
N SER A 277 -15.39 -17.03 3.20
CA SER A 277 -14.42 -18.11 3.02
C SER A 277 -13.72 -18.44 4.36
N ASP A 278 -13.61 -19.73 4.66
CA ASP A 278 -12.73 -20.23 5.74
C ASP A 278 -11.78 -21.28 5.14
N PRO A 279 -10.83 -20.83 4.28
CA PRO A 279 -9.93 -21.74 3.60
C PRO A 279 -8.93 -22.36 4.58
N THR A 280 -8.68 -23.65 4.42
CA THR A 280 -7.58 -24.30 5.16
C THR A 280 -6.23 -23.77 4.69
N ALA A 281 -5.18 -23.89 5.53
CA ALA A 281 -3.84 -23.48 5.15
C ALA A 281 -3.34 -24.19 3.85
N VAL A 282 -3.79 -25.42 3.62
CA VAL A 282 -3.47 -26.18 2.40
C VAL A 282 -4.16 -25.59 1.18
N ASP A 283 -5.44 -25.24 1.28
CA ASP A 283 -6.19 -24.62 0.18
C ASP A 283 -5.56 -23.28 -0.25
N VAL A 284 -5.17 -22.48 0.74
CA VAL A 284 -4.47 -21.21 0.48
C VAL A 284 -3.14 -21.46 -0.22
N LEU A 285 -2.30 -22.37 0.27
CA LEU A 285 -1.01 -22.69 -0.34
C LEU A 285 -1.15 -23.20 -1.77
N VAL A 286 -2.11 -24.09 -2.03
CA VAL A 286 -2.38 -24.64 -3.36
C VAL A 286 -2.90 -23.55 -4.30
N GLY A 287 -3.89 -22.76 -3.86
CA GLY A 287 -4.45 -21.68 -4.66
C GLY A 287 -3.43 -20.59 -4.98
N VAL A 288 -2.68 -20.13 -3.97
CA VAL A 288 -1.59 -19.15 -4.13
C VAL A 288 -0.49 -19.69 -5.05
N GLY A 289 -0.06 -20.94 -4.83
CA GLY A 289 0.95 -21.58 -5.69
C GLY A 289 0.51 -21.63 -7.14
N PHE A 290 -0.76 -21.96 -7.39
CA PHE A 290 -1.33 -22.00 -8.74
C PHE A 290 -1.36 -20.61 -9.39
N VAL A 291 -1.85 -19.59 -8.70
CA VAL A 291 -1.87 -18.19 -9.18
C VAL A 291 -0.45 -17.73 -9.54
N VAL A 292 0.52 -17.98 -8.64
CA VAL A 292 1.91 -17.59 -8.87
C VAL A 292 2.50 -18.28 -10.08
N ILE A 293 2.34 -19.61 -10.19
CA ILE A 293 2.89 -20.41 -11.30
C ILE A 293 2.28 -19.95 -12.63
N VAL A 294 0.95 -19.84 -12.72
CA VAL A 294 0.26 -19.47 -13.95
C VAL A 294 0.67 -18.06 -14.39
N ASN A 295 0.64 -17.07 -13.48
CA ASN A 295 1.06 -15.71 -13.81
C ASN A 295 2.52 -15.64 -14.25
N THR A 296 3.40 -16.41 -13.63
CA THR A 296 4.83 -16.45 -13.99
C THR A 296 5.04 -17.08 -15.36
N VAL A 297 4.40 -18.21 -15.63
CA VAL A 297 4.49 -18.91 -16.92
C VAL A 297 3.96 -18.02 -18.05
N ILE A 298 2.79 -17.40 -17.85
CA ILE A 298 2.19 -16.55 -18.88
C ILE A 298 3.03 -15.29 -19.12
N SER A 299 3.49 -14.60 -18.07
CA SER A 299 4.42 -13.48 -18.22
C SER A 299 5.67 -13.86 -19.01
N SER A 300 6.25 -15.03 -18.71
CA SER A 300 7.44 -15.53 -19.42
C SER A 300 7.17 -15.87 -20.87
N LEU A 301 6.03 -16.49 -21.18
CA LEU A 301 5.63 -16.82 -22.55
C LEU A 301 5.37 -15.58 -23.40
N LEU A 302 4.69 -14.56 -22.87
CA LEU A 302 4.43 -13.30 -23.56
C LEU A 302 5.75 -12.59 -23.92
N VAL A 303 6.70 -12.53 -22.98
CA VAL A 303 8.02 -11.92 -23.23
C VAL A 303 8.82 -12.71 -24.29
N ARG A 304 8.77 -14.06 -24.23
CA ARG A 304 9.50 -14.92 -25.20
C ARG A 304 8.94 -14.83 -26.62
N ARG A 305 7.65 -14.60 -26.80
CA ARG A 305 7.02 -14.41 -28.13
C ARG A 305 7.42 -13.11 -28.81
N GLY A 306 8.23 -12.26 -28.17
CA GLY A 306 8.72 -11.01 -28.76
C GLY A 306 7.62 -9.96 -28.97
N GLU A 307 6.45 -10.19 -28.41
CA GLU A 307 5.38 -9.19 -28.45
C GLU A 307 5.89 -7.93 -27.76
N ARG A 308 5.87 -6.82 -28.49
CA ARG A 308 6.22 -5.50 -27.95
C ARG A 308 5.40 -5.29 -26.67
N PRO A 309 5.95 -4.65 -25.63
CA PRO A 309 5.19 -4.39 -24.44
C PRO A 309 3.93 -3.62 -24.82
N HIS A 310 2.81 -4.34 -24.82
CA HIS A 310 1.50 -3.76 -25.00
C HIS A 310 1.34 -2.64 -23.96
N GLY A 311 0.53 -1.64 -24.24
CA GLY A 311 0.26 -0.58 -23.27
C GLY A 311 -0.12 -1.16 -21.92
N VAL A 312 0.12 -0.40 -20.84
CA VAL A 312 -0.16 -0.83 -19.44
C VAL A 312 -1.55 -1.44 -19.31
N ILE A 313 -2.53 -0.82 -19.95
CA ILE A 313 -3.94 -1.24 -19.92
C ILE A 313 -4.09 -2.64 -20.54
N GLN A 314 -3.45 -2.93 -21.64
CA GLN A 314 -3.56 -4.24 -22.29
C GLN A 314 -2.92 -5.33 -21.43
N GLN A 315 -1.74 -5.07 -20.86
CA GLN A 315 -1.10 -6.00 -19.94
C GLN A 315 -1.97 -6.26 -18.71
N PHE A 316 -2.56 -5.20 -18.13
CA PHE A 316 -3.48 -5.30 -17.01
C PHE A 316 -4.71 -6.14 -17.35
N VAL A 317 -5.38 -5.86 -18.48
CA VAL A 317 -6.57 -6.60 -18.90
C VAL A 317 -6.26 -8.09 -19.10
N VAL A 318 -5.13 -8.43 -19.74
CA VAL A 318 -4.71 -9.82 -19.90
C VAL A 318 -4.48 -10.49 -18.56
N THR A 319 -3.76 -9.84 -17.62
CA THR A 319 -3.51 -10.38 -16.28
C THR A 319 -4.82 -10.55 -15.51
N LEU A 320 -5.73 -9.59 -15.60
CA LEU A 320 -7.04 -9.63 -14.95
C LEU A 320 -7.86 -10.83 -15.47
N VAL A 321 -8.02 -10.97 -16.78
CA VAL A 321 -8.79 -12.08 -17.39
C VAL A 321 -8.21 -13.44 -16.99
N ILE A 322 -6.88 -13.56 -16.92
CA ILE A 322 -6.21 -14.79 -16.51
C ILE A 322 -6.56 -15.11 -15.03
N ASN A 323 -6.40 -14.13 -14.15
CA ASN A 323 -6.66 -14.32 -12.72
C ASN A 323 -8.14 -14.61 -12.44
N GLU A 324 -9.05 -13.93 -13.14
CA GLU A 324 -10.48 -14.22 -13.05
C GLU A 324 -10.80 -15.65 -13.53
N THR A 325 -10.21 -16.08 -14.64
CA THR A 325 -10.37 -17.46 -15.16
C THR A 325 -9.87 -18.49 -14.16
N ILE A 326 -8.74 -18.22 -13.48
CA ILE A 326 -8.20 -19.09 -12.44
C ILE A 326 -9.19 -19.25 -11.28
N ILE A 327 -9.78 -18.14 -10.81
CA ILE A 327 -10.71 -18.19 -9.69
C ILE A 327 -12.01 -18.89 -10.08
N LEU A 328 -12.57 -18.60 -11.25
CA LEU A 328 -13.77 -19.26 -11.75
C LEU A 328 -13.56 -20.79 -11.93
N ALA A 329 -12.42 -21.19 -12.48
CA ALA A 329 -12.03 -22.58 -12.60
C ALA A 329 -11.84 -23.22 -11.20
N GLY A 330 -11.20 -22.50 -10.28
CA GLY A 330 -11.03 -22.93 -8.89
C GLY A 330 -12.37 -23.15 -8.17
N GLN A 331 -13.32 -22.25 -8.33
CA GLN A 331 -14.69 -22.43 -7.77
C GLN A 331 -15.43 -23.65 -8.34
N ALA A 332 -15.19 -23.97 -9.60
CA ALA A 332 -15.79 -25.15 -10.21
C ALA A 332 -15.17 -26.47 -9.71
N VAL A 333 -13.90 -26.47 -9.34
CA VAL A 333 -13.14 -27.67 -8.98
C VAL A 333 -13.00 -27.84 -7.46
N LEU A 334 -12.73 -26.73 -6.73
CA LEU A 334 -12.48 -26.77 -5.29
C LEU A 334 -13.75 -26.52 -4.50
N THR A 335 -14.14 -27.48 -3.68
CA THR A 335 -15.33 -27.37 -2.80
C THR A 335 -15.21 -26.24 -1.79
N THR A 336 -13.99 -25.89 -1.38
CA THR A 336 -13.68 -24.83 -0.44
C THR A 336 -13.93 -23.41 -0.97
N LEU A 337 -13.96 -23.21 -2.29
CA LEU A 337 -14.26 -21.93 -2.91
C LEU A 337 -15.74 -21.73 -3.25
N ARG A 338 -16.58 -22.76 -3.05
CA ARG A 338 -18.02 -22.71 -3.40
C ARG A 338 -18.84 -21.73 -2.55
N GLY A 339 -18.35 -21.31 -1.39
CA GLY A 339 -19.01 -20.33 -0.51
C GLY A 339 -18.59 -18.87 -0.77
N VAL A 340 -17.59 -18.63 -1.60
CA VAL A 340 -17.09 -17.29 -1.86
C VAL A 340 -18.03 -16.54 -2.80
N GLN A 341 -18.50 -15.38 -2.38
CA GLN A 341 -19.30 -14.50 -3.24
C GLN A 341 -18.42 -13.95 -4.38
N LEU A 342 -18.89 -14.13 -5.61
CA LEU A 342 -18.14 -13.81 -6.81
C LEU A 342 -17.70 -12.34 -6.86
N GLU A 343 -18.58 -11.44 -6.45
CA GLU A 343 -18.32 -9.98 -6.41
C GLU A 343 -17.12 -9.63 -5.51
N HIS A 344 -17.01 -10.24 -4.35
CA HIS A 344 -15.86 -10.03 -3.48
C HIS A 344 -14.58 -10.58 -4.09
N ALA A 345 -14.64 -11.80 -4.64
CA ALA A 345 -13.49 -12.41 -5.31
C ALA A 345 -12.98 -11.54 -6.46
N LEU A 346 -13.85 -10.94 -7.27
CA LEU A 346 -13.49 -10.07 -8.39
C LEU A 346 -12.71 -8.83 -7.93
N VAL A 347 -13.12 -8.20 -6.82
CA VAL A 347 -12.39 -7.04 -6.28
C VAL A 347 -10.96 -7.42 -5.88
N PHE A 348 -10.78 -8.53 -5.14
CA PHE A 348 -9.44 -8.99 -4.73
C PHE A 348 -8.57 -9.39 -5.93
N VAL A 349 -9.16 -10.02 -6.94
CA VAL A 349 -8.48 -10.34 -8.19
C VAL A 349 -8.03 -9.10 -8.93
N LEU A 350 -8.87 -8.08 -8.98
CA LEU A 350 -8.54 -6.79 -9.58
C LEU A 350 -7.34 -6.17 -8.87
N LEU A 351 -7.36 -6.08 -7.53
CA LEU A 351 -6.24 -5.54 -6.74
C LEU A 351 -4.94 -6.32 -7.01
N LEU A 352 -5.00 -7.64 -6.97
CA LEU A 352 -3.85 -8.50 -7.22
C LEU A 352 -3.31 -8.32 -8.64
N SER A 353 -4.19 -8.21 -9.64
CA SER A 353 -3.82 -8.02 -11.05
C SER A 353 -3.11 -6.68 -11.29
N VAL A 354 -3.53 -5.61 -10.58
CA VAL A 354 -2.84 -4.32 -10.61
C VAL A 354 -1.43 -4.47 -10.05
N ILE A 355 -1.27 -5.16 -8.91
CA ILE A 355 0.03 -5.37 -8.26
C ILE A 355 0.97 -6.17 -9.17
N ILE A 356 0.50 -7.29 -9.75
CA ILE A 356 1.28 -8.13 -10.66
C ILE A 356 1.73 -7.33 -11.88
N THR A 357 0.80 -6.59 -12.50
CA THR A 357 1.10 -5.75 -13.66
C THR A 357 2.13 -4.67 -13.34
N GLY A 358 1.99 -4.02 -12.19
CA GLY A 358 2.93 -3.02 -11.72
C GLY A 358 4.34 -3.61 -11.49
N TYR A 359 4.43 -4.77 -10.84
CA TYR A 359 5.70 -5.45 -10.62
C TYR A 359 6.41 -5.80 -11.95
N ASP A 360 5.69 -6.46 -12.88
CA ASP A 360 6.23 -6.86 -14.18
C ASP A 360 6.68 -5.66 -15.02
N ARG A 361 6.05 -4.50 -14.82
CA ARG A 361 6.41 -3.26 -15.50
C ARG A 361 7.63 -2.59 -14.90
N TYR A 362 7.66 -2.43 -13.57
CA TYR A 362 8.63 -1.55 -12.91
C TYR A 362 9.89 -2.26 -12.43
N ARG A 363 9.86 -3.58 -12.23
CA ARG A 363 11.04 -4.33 -11.84
C ARG A 363 12.16 -4.29 -12.90
N PRO A 364 11.90 -4.51 -14.20
CA PRO A 364 12.91 -4.34 -15.24
C PRO A 364 13.45 -2.90 -15.35
N LEU A 365 12.58 -1.90 -15.20
CA LEU A 365 12.96 -0.49 -15.17
C LEU A 365 13.95 -0.19 -14.03
N TYR A 366 13.64 -0.67 -12.82
CA TYR A 366 14.53 -0.55 -11.67
C TYR A 366 15.91 -1.14 -11.96
N LYS A 367 15.94 -2.38 -12.47
CA LYS A 367 17.20 -3.07 -12.80
C LYS A 367 17.99 -2.36 -13.88
N ALA A 368 17.34 -1.91 -14.95
CA ALA A 368 18.00 -1.17 -16.03
C ALA A 368 18.64 0.14 -15.53
N ARG A 369 17.97 0.84 -14.58
CA ARG A 369 18.48 2.07 -13.97
C ARG A 369 19.79 1.86 -13.22
N PHE A 370 19.89 0.78 -12.44
CA PHE A 370 21.08 0.49 -11.61
C PHE A 370 22.13 -0.38 -12.30
N ALA A 371 21.82 -0.97 -13.46
CA ALA A 371 22.80 -1.67 -14.28
C ALA A 371 23.66 -0.72 -15.12
N SER A 372 23.17 0.50 -15.36
CA SER A 372 23.84 1.54 -16.15
C SER A 372 24.58 2.58 -15.28
N ALA A 373 24.49 2.49 -13.96
CA ALA A 373 25.19 3.33 -13.00
C ALA A 373 26.44 2.62 -12.45
#